data_23596f0f008cc4b0cd5da1d30c3fcccb
#
_entry.id   23596f0f008cc4b0cd5da1d30c3fcccb
#
_cell.length_a   1.000
_cell.length_b   1.000
_cell.length_c   1.000
_cell.angle_alpha   90.00
_cell.angle_beta   90.00
_cell.angle_gamma   90.00
#
_symmetry.space_group_name_H-M   'P 1'
#
loop_
_entity.id
_entity.type
_entity.pdbx_description
1 polymer ?
#
loop_
_entity_poly.entity_id
_entity_poly.type
_entity_poly.pdbx_seq_one_letter_code
_entity_poly.pdbx_strand_id
1 'polypeptide(L)'
;MNKVAIITGANSGIGKSTALALIAKGCTVYDFSRRSIPCEGVKHIGCDVTDETAVINAVDSVINENGRIDILINCAGFGISGAVEFTALESAKKQFDVNFFGTVNVTKAVLSIMRNQNNGRIVNVSSVAAVAHIPFQTYYSATKAAIESYTCCLANEVRPYGITVTSVQPGDISTGFTDARDKSYDGDDVYGGRISRSVAGMEKDERKGMSSDVAGRYIADIALKKSVKPIYAIGLSYKAISTLCKVFPCRIRNRIIGGLYAK
;
A
#
# COMPACT_ATOMS: atom_id res chain seq x y z
N MET A 1 13.40 -13.26 -21.26
CA MET A 1 13.74 -11.87 -20.85
C MET A 1 13.36 -11.70 -19.39
N ASN A 2 14.23 -11.09 -18.59
CA ASN A 2 13.91 -10.75 -17.19
C ASN A 2 12.81 -9.69 -17.16
N LYS A 3 11.85 -9.84 -16.24
CA LYS A 3 10.79 -8.83 -16.04
C LYS A 3 11.36 -7.61 -15.35
N VAL A 4 10.90 -6.43 -15.75
CA VAL A 4 11.25 -5.15 -15.14
C VAL A 4 10.14 -4.71 -14.20
N ALA A 5 10.49 -4.47 -12.94
CA ALA A 5 9.56 -4.10 -11.88
C ALA A 5 9.93 -2.75 -11.26
N ILE A 6 8.93 -1.89 -11.11
CA ILE A 6 9.02 -0.65 -10.31
C ILE A 6 8.27 -0.89 -9.01
N ILE A 7 8.90 -0.52 -7.89
CA ILE A 7 8.28 -0.56 -6.56
C ILE A 7 8.44 0.81 -5.92
N THR A 8 7.33 1.42 -5.51
CA THR A 8 7.42 2.66 -4.73
C THR A 8 7.62 2.33 -3.25
N GLY A 9 8.59 2.99 -2.61
CA GLY A 9 8.90 2.76 -1.20
C GLY A 9 9.59 1.42 -0.91
N ALA A 10 10.46 0.94 -1.83
CA ALA A 10 11.22 -0.30 -1.64
C ALA A 10 12.44 -0.15 -0.72
N ASN A 11 12.65 1.01 -0.14
CA ASN A 11 13.74 1.27 0.79
C ASN A 11 13.49 0.71 2.21
N SER A 12 12.27 0.26 2.54
CA SER A 12 11.93 -0.27 3.87
C SER A 12 10.73 -1.23 3.86
N GLY A 13 10.54 -1.94 4.96
CA GLY A 13 9.34 -2.71 5.27
C GLY A 13 8.91 -3.67 4.16
N ILE A 14 7.61 -3.68 3.87
CA ILE A 14 7.00 -4.57 2.86
C ILE A 14 7.59 -4.33 1.47
N GLY A 15 7.81 -3.07 1.09
CA GLY A 15 8.39 -2.71 -0.20
C GLY A 15 9.76 -3.32 -0.41
N LYS A 16 10.67 -3.20 0.59
CA LYS A 16 12.02 -3.79 0.57
C LYS A 16 11.95 -5.32 0.46
N SER A 17 11.14 -5.96 1.29
CA SER A 17 11.00 -7.42 1.26
C SER A 17 10.40 -7.92 -0.06
N THR A 18 9.49 -7.13 -0.68
CA THR A 18 8.95 -7.44 -2.01
C THR A 18 10.00 -7.30 -3.10
N ALA A 19 10.84 -6.26 -3.03
CA ALA A 19 11.95 -6.05 -3.97
C ALA A 19 12.92 -7.22 -3.96
N LEU A 20 13.39 -7.61 -2.78
CA LEU A 20 14.29 -8.76 -2.61
C LEU A 20 13.66 -10.07 -3.12
N ALA A 21 12.37 -10.27 -2.86
CA ALA A 21 11.66 -11.46 -3.35
C ALA A 21 11.54 -11.48 -4.88
N LEU A 22 11.36 -10.33 -5.54
CA LEU A 22 11.32 -10.24 -7.01
C LEU A 22 12.72 -10.43 -7.62
N ILE A 23 13.77 -9.90 -7.02
CA ILE A 23 15.16 -10.12 -7.44
C ILE A 23 15.48 -11.62 -7.39
N ALA A 24 15.15 -12.30 -6.29
CA ALA A 24 15.35 -13.74 -6.15
C ALA A 24 14.60 -14.57 -7.21
N LYS A 25 13.58 -13.99 -7.85
CA LYS A 25 12.82 -14.59 -8.96
C LYS A 25 13.29 -14.13 -10.35
N GLY A 26 14.45 -13.45 -10.43
CA GLY A 26 15.09 -13.03 -11.68
C GLY A 26 14.51 -11.75 -12.28
N CYS A 27 13.83 -10.90 -11.51
CA CYS A 27 13.38 -9.61 -11.99
C CYS A 27 14.48 -8.53 -11.84
N THR A 28 14.51 -7.58 -12.76
CA THR A 28 15.21 -6.30 -12.57
C THR A 28 14.28 -5.38 -11.78
N VAL A 29 14.73 -4.85 -10.65
CA VAL A 29 13.90 -4.08 -9.71
C VAL A 29 14.42 -2.68 -9.52
N TYR A 30 13.51 -1.70 -9.67
CA TYR A 30 13.74 -0.28 -9.40
C TYR A 30 12.94 0.15 -8.16
N ASP A 31 13.60 0.85 -7.25
CA ASP A 31 12.98 1.53 -6.11
C ASP A 31 12.74 3.00 -6.44
N PHE A 32 11.48 3.43 -6.35
CA PHE A 32 11.11 4.83 -6.37
C PHE A 32 10.84 5.30 -4.94
N SER A 33 11.82 5.96 -4.36
CA SER A 33 11.70 6.52 -3.02
C SER A 33 12.57 7.77 -2.87
N ARG A 34 12.21 8.63 -1.92
CA ARG A 34 12.89 9.91 -1.69
C ARG A 34 14.33 9.76 -1.19
N ARG A 35 14.62 8.69 -0.45
CA ARG A 35 15.92 8.44 0.18
C ARG A 35 16.51 7.15 -0.35
N SER A 36 17.76 7.20 -0.76
CA SER A 36 18.52 6.00 -1.10
C SER A 36 18.91 5.27 0.19
N ILE A 37 18.38 4.07 0.36
CA ILE A 37 18.86 3.12 1.37
C ILE A 37 19.39 1.92 0.59
N PRO A 38 20.68 1.62 0.66
CA PRO A 38 21.27 0.54 -0.10
C PRO A 38 20.52 -0.77 0.11
N CYS A 39 20.16 -1.41 -0.98
CA CYS A 39 19.51 -2.73 -1.00
C CYS A 39 20.12 -3.49 -2.18
N GLU A 40 20.79 -4.60 -1.88
CA GLU A 40 21.53 -5.36 -2.90
C GLU A 40 20.61 -5.78 -4.06
N GLY A 41 21.05 -5.50 -5.29
CA GLY A 41 20.31 -5.83 -6.51
C GLY A 41 19.16 -4.89 -6.84
N VAL A 42 18.80 -3.93 -5.98
CA VAL A 42 17.77 -2.92 -6.24
C VAL A 42 18.41 -1.66 -6.82
N LYS A 43 17.91 -1.21 -7.96
CA LYS A 43 18.31 0.07 -8.56
C LYS A 43 17.44 1.18 -7.99
N HIS A 44 18.04 2.12 -7.27
CA HIS A 44 17.33 3.24 -6.68
C HIS A 44 17.24 4.42 -7.64
N ILE A 45 16.05 5.01 -7.75
CA ILE A 45 15.81 6.30 -8.41
C ILE A 45 15.12 7.22 -7.39
N GLY A 46 15.77 8.36 -7.09
CA GLY A 46 15.23 9.36 -6.18
C GLY A 46 13.94 9.96 -6.75
N CYS A 47 12.81 9.65 -6.12
CA CYS A 47 11.49 10.07 -6.60
C CYS A 47 10.54 10.32 -5.42
N ASP A 48 9.92 11.51 -5.40
CA ASP A 48 8.73 11.76 -4.58
C ASP A 48 7.50 11.44 -5.43
N VAL A 49 6.71 10.46 -5.00
CA VAL A 49 5.51 10.02 -5.73
C VAL A 49 4.43 11.10 -5.81
N THR A 50 4.52 12.15 -5.00
CA THR A 50 3.59 13.30 -5.04
C THR A 50 3.95 14.32 -6.12
N ASP A 51 5.16 14.26 -6.66
CA ASP A 51 5.65 15.10 -7.77
C ASP A 51 5.48 14.36 -9.10
N GLU A 52 4.48 14.79 -9.89
CA GLU A 52 4.16 14.16 -11.19
C GLU A 52 5.35 14.24 -12.16
N THR A 53 6.08 15.35 -12.17
CA THR A 53 7.25 15.52 -13.04
C THR A 53 8.41 14.59 -12.65
N ALA A 54 8.71 14.48 -11.34
CA ALA A 54 9.70 13.55 -10.84
C ALA A 54 9.36 12.11 -11.17
N VAL A 55 8.07 11.74 -11.07
CA VAL A 55 7.57 10.40 -11.42
C VAL A 55 7.75 10.11 -12.90
N ILE A 56 7.38 11.04 -13.79
CA ILE A 56 7.56 10.88 -15.25
C ILE A 56 9.03 10.66 -15.58
N ASN A 57 9.91 11.52 -15.07
CA ASN A 57 11.36 11.42 -15.31
C ASN A 57 11.96 10.08 -14.80
N ALA A 58 11.47 9.61 -13.65
CA ALA A 58 11.90 8.33 -13.09
C ALA A 58 11.42 7.15 -13.98
N VAL A 59 10.20 7.18 -14.47
CA VAL A 59 9.65 6.16 -15.38
C VAL A 59 10.39 6.17 -16.72
N ASP A 60 10.68 7.36 -17.28
CA ASP A 60 11.46 7.52 -18.50
C ASP A 60 12.86 6.95 -18.37
N SER A 61 13.50 7.13 -17.23
CA SER A 61 14.81 6.52 -16.95
C SER A 61 14.75 4.98 -17.00
N VAL A 62 13.70 4.37 -16.44
CA VAL A 62 13.53 2.92 -16.47
C VAL A 62 13.26 2.41 -17.88
N ILE A 63 12.39 3.09 -18.65
CA ILE A 63 12.06 2.66 -20.02
C ILE A 63 13.23 2.84 -20.99
N ASN A 64 14.00 3.91 -20.83
CA ASN A 64 15.21 4.17 -21.65
C ASN A 64 16.28 3.09 -21.41
N GLU A 65 16.42 2.61 -20.18
CA GLU A 65 17.41 1.56 -19.86
C GLU A 65 16.97 0.16 -20.26
N ASN A 66 15.67 -0.16 -20.19
CA ASN A 66 15.20 -1.55 -20.32
C ASN A 66 14.25 -1.79 -21.51
N GLY A 67 13.72 -0.76 -22.14
CA GLY A 67 12.75 -0.85 -23.22
C GLY A 67 11.37 -1.37 -22.82
N ARG A 68 11.16 -1.69 -21.52
CA ARG A 68 9.90 -2.26 -21.00
C ARG A 68 9.70 -2.00 -19.52
N ILE A 69 8.43 -2.05 -19.09
CA ILE A 69 8.02 -2.09 -17.68
C ILE A 69 6.91 -3.13 -17.55
N ASP A 70 7.15 -4.21 -16.80
CA ASP A 70 6.22 -5.33 -16.68
C ASP A 70 5.36 -5.27 -15.43
N ILE A 71 5.93 -4.75 -14.34
CA ILE A 71 5.31 -4.78 -13.02
C ILE A 71 5.45 -3.41 -12.37
N LEU A 72 4.34 -2.91 -11.84
CA LEU A 72 4.33 -1.79 -10.90
C LEU A 72 3.76 -2.28 -9.56
N ILE A 73 4.47 -1.98 -8.47
CA ILE A 73 3.97 -2.19 -7.11
C ILE A 73 3.93 -0.86 -6.39
N ASN A 74 2.74 -0.34 -6.16
CA ASN A 74 2.52 0.87 -5.37
C ASN A 74 2.50 0.51 -3.88
N CYS A 75 3.63 0.75 -3.18
CA CYS A 75 3.81 0.42 -1.77
C CYS A 75 4.17 1.65 -0.92
N ALA A 76 4.50 2.79 -1.52
CA ALA A 76 4.74 4.03 -0.79
C ALA A 76 3.49 4.45 0.00
N GLY A 77 3.71 4.86 1.25
CA GLY A 77 2.64 5.31 2.12
C GLY A 77 3.08 5.43 3.57
N PHE A 78 2.30 6.17 4.35
CA PHE A 78 2.48 6.31 5.78
C PHE A 78 1.13 6.34 6.50
N GLY A 79 1.14 6.20 7.81
CA GLY A 79 -0.04 6.24 8.65
C GLY A 79 -0.10 7.49 9.52
N ILE A 80 -1.31 7.98 9.76
CA ILE A 80 -1.62 8.96 10.80
C ILE A 80 -2.58 8.30 11.78
N SER A 81 -2.36 8.54 13.08
CA SER A 81 -3.27 8.15 14.15
C SER A 81 -3.61 9.35 15.01
N GLY A 82 -4.88 9.47 15.37
CA GLY A 82 -5.42 10.55 16.19
C GLY A 82 -6.91 10.72 16.00
N ALA A 83 -7.55 11.54 16.84
CA ALA A 83 -8.96 11.89 16.67
C ALA A 83 -9.12 12.83 15.46
N VAL A 84 -10.20 12.66 14.72
CA VAL A 84 -10.46 13.44 13.50
C VAL A 84 -10.50 14.93 13.76
N GLU A 85 -11.15 15.35 14.86
CA GLU A 85 -11.32 16.78 15.19
C GLU A 85 -10.01 17.46 15.63
N PHE A 86 -9.02 16.70 16.10
CA PHE A 86 -7.71 17.18 16.53
C PHE A 86 -6.59 16.94 15.51
N THR A 87 -6.90 16.28 14.39
CA THR A 87 -5.93 16.05 13.32
C THR A 87 -5.96 17.24 12.34
N ALA A 88 -4.83 17.90 12.14
CA ALA A 88 -4.70 19.00 11.19
C ALA A 88 -5.10 18.54 9.77
N LEU A 89 -5.89 19.36 9.08
CA LEU A 89 -6.36 19.04 7.73
C LEU A 89 -5.20 18.91 6.73
N GLU A 90 -4.13 19.66 6.93
CA GLU A 90 -2.91 19.59 6.13
C GLU A 90 -2.24 18.22 6.24
N SER A 91 -2.18 17.63 7.44
CA SER A 91 -1.67 16.28 7.66
C SER A 91 -2.54 15.24 6.95
N ALA A 92 -3.86 15.39 7.03
CA ALA A 92 -4.79 14.52 6.33
C ALA A 92 -4.62 14.61 4.81
N LYS A 93 -4.51 15.82 4.23
CA LYS A 93 -4.24 16.04 2.82
C LYS A 93 -2.92 15.39 2.39
N LYS A 94 -1.84 15.64 3.15
CA LYS A 94 -0.52 15.04 2.88
C LYS A 94 -0.59 13.51 2.87
N GLN A 95 -1.40 12.90 3.75
CA GLN A 95 -1.58 11.45 3.73
C GLN A 95 -2.29 10.98 2.45
N PHE A 96 -3.30 11.70 1.98
CA PHE A 96 -3.95 11.43 0.70
C PHE A 96 -3.00 11.65 -0.48
N ASP A 97 -2.22 12.72 -0.47
CA ASP A 97 -1.25 13.02 -1.52
C ASP A 97 -0.25 11.88 -1.70
N VAL A 98 0.33 11.38 -0.61
CA VAL A 98 1.29 10.27 -0.68
C VAL A 98 0.60 8.94 -0.98
N ASN A 99 -0.40 8.55 -0.15
CA ASN A 99 -0.95 7.20 -0.20
C ASN A 99 -1.82 6.97 -1.44
N PHE A 100 -2.63 7.96 -1.82
CA PHE A 100 -3.58 7.83 -2.92
C PHE A 100 -3.08 8.51 -4.20
N PHE A 101 -2.82 9.81 -4.19
CA PHE A 101 -2.41 10.52 -5.41
C PHE A 101 -1.03 10.09 -5.88
N GLY A 102 -0.10 9.74 -4.98
CA GLY A 102 1.16 9.12 -5.34
C GLY A 102 0.99 7.79 -6.09
N THR A 103 0.04 6.95 -5.63
CA THR A 103 -0.35 5.72 -6.35
C THR A 103 -0.90 6.05 -7.74
N VAL A 104 -1.74 7.09 -7.87
CA VAL A 104 -2.31 7.54 -9.14
C VAL A 104 -1.23 8.04 -10.09
N ASN A 105 -0.31 8.89 -9.62
CA ASN A 105 0.76 9.47 -10.44
C ASN A 105 1.65 8.39 -11.07
N VAL A 106 2.16 7.46 -10.25
CA VAL A 106 3.03 6.39 -10.78
C VAL A 106 2.26 5.46 -11.71
N THR A 107 1.01 5.15 -11.39
CA THR A 107 0.15 4.34 -12.25
C THR A 107 -0.08 5.02 -13.60
N LYS A 108 -0.45 6.29 -13.64
CA LYS A 108 -0.63 7.07 -14.89
C LYS A 108 0.62 7.02 -15.76
N ALA A 109 1.79 7.23 -15.17
CA ALA A 109 3.06 7.28 -15.90
C ALA A 109 3.40 5.95 -16.59
N VAL A 110 3.07 4.80 -15.99
CA VAL A 110 3.37 3.49 -16.60
C VAL A 110 2.27 2.97 -17.54
N LEU A 111 1.04 3.50 -17.45
CA LEU A 111 -0.10 2.92 -18.18
C LEU A 111 0.06 2.98 -19.71
N SER A 112 0.56 4.07 -20.27
CA SER A 112 0.78 4.19 -21.71
C SER A 112 1.79 3.16 -22.21
N ILE A 113 2.85 2.93 -21.44
CA ILE A 113 3.89 1.96 -21.73
C ILE A 113 3.31 0.54 -21.71
N MET A 114 2.64 0.16 -20.62
CA MET A 114 2.02 -1.15 -20.49
C MET A 114 0.95 -1.42 -21.55
N ARG A 115 0.16 -0.38 -21.90
CA ARG A 115 -0.84 -0.49 -22.97
C ARG A 115 -0.19 -0.75 -24.32
N ASN A 116 0.88 -0.05 -24.67
CA ASN A 116 1.62 -0.29 -25.92
C ASN A 116 2.28 -1.68 -25.97
N GLN A 117 2.66 -2.21 -24.80
CA GLN A 117 3.17 -3.57 -24.65
C GLN A 117 2.07 -4.64 -24.74
N ASN A 118 0.78 -4.28 -24.66
CA ASN A 118 -0.35 -5.20 -24.46
C ASN A 118 -0.14 -6.16 -23.30
N ASN A 119 0.60 -5.73 -22.28
CA ASN A 119 0.93 -6.50 -21.09
C ASN A 119 1.35 -5.58 -19.95
N GLY A 120 0.89 -5.87 -18.74
CA GLY A 120 1.29 -5.17 -17.54
C GLY A 120 0.66 -5.77 -16.28
N ARG A 121 1.35 -5.63 -15.16
CA ARG A 121 0.85 -5.99 -13.85
C ARG A 121 1.00 -4.83 -12.88
N ILE A 122 -0.13 -4.38 -12.32
CA ILE A 122 -0.16 -3.35 -11.28
C ILE A 122 -0.67 -3.98 -9.98
N VAL A 123 0.11 -3.84 -8.91
CA VAL A 123 -0.26 -4.29 -7.56
C VAL A 123 -0.28 -3.08 -6.63
N ASN A 124 -1.45 -2.75 -6.10
CA ASN A 124 -1.61 -1.66 -5.15
C ASN A 124 -1.64 -2.20 -3.73
N VAL A 125 -0.76 -1.70 -2.86
CA VAL A 125 -0.73 -2.11 -1.45
C VAL A 125 -1.75 -1.28 -0.67
N SER A 126 -2.91 -1.89 -0.42
CA SER A 126 -3.97 -1.37 0.44
C SER A 126 -3.73 -1.78 1.91
N SER A 127 -4.76 -2.11 2.64
CA SER A 127 -4.74 -2.62 4.01
C SER A 127 -6.08 -3.29 4.34
N VAL A 128 -6.11 -4.16 5.34
CA VAL A 128 -7.36 -4.60 5.95
C VAL A 128 -8.16 -3.42 6.52
N ALA A 129 -7.49 -2.32 6.88
CA ALA A 129 -8.13 -1.07 7.31
C ALA A 129 -9.06 -0.44 6.25
N ALA A 130 -8.92 -0.80 4.98
CA ALA A 130 -9.84 -0.38 3.91
C ALA A 130 -11.28 -0.88 4.12
N VAL A 131 -11.44 -2.02 4.77
CA VAL A 131 -12.75 -2.66 5.03
C VAL A 131 -13.09 -2.76 6.50
N ALA A 132 -12.10 -2.82 7.38
CA ALA A 132 -12.23 -2.87 8.84
C ALA A 132 -12.02 -1.48 9.46
N HIS A 133 -12.82 -0.51 9.11
CA HIS A 133 -12.72 0.92 9.47
C HIS A 133 -12.26 1.19 10.92
N ILE A 134 -10.93 1.25 11.14
CA ILE A 134 -10.32 1.32 12.47
C ILE A 134 -10.45 2.75 13.03
N PRO A 135 -11.04 2.92 14.22
CA PRO A 135 -11.10 4.23 14.90
C PRO A 135 -9.71 4.80 15.13
N PHE A 136 -9.59 6.13 15.16
CA PHE A 136 -8.34 6.87 15.33
C PHE A 136 -7.28 6.61 14.25
N GLN A 137 -7.67 5.92 13.15
CA GLN A 137 -6.94 5.82 11.89
C GLN A 137 -7.85 6.19 10.69
N THR A 138 -8.74 7.14 10.88
CA THR A 138 -9.80 7.44 9.91
C THR A 138 -9.25 7.84 8.55
N TYR A 139 -8.27 8.74 8.50
CA TYR A 139 -7.68 9.19 7.23
C TYR A 139 -6.89 8.09 6.54
N TYR A 140 -6.14 7.28 7.30
CA TYR A 140 -5.45 6.12 6.76
C TYR A 140 -6.43 5.11 6.14
N SER A 141 -7.48 4.74 6.88
CA SER A 141 -8.53 3.83 6.40
C SER A 141 -9.20 4.37 5.15
N ALA A 142 -9.48 5.67 5.10
CA ALA A 142 -10.07 6.33 3.94
C ALA A 142 -9.15 6.26 2.70
N THR A 143 -7.82 6.54 2.85
CA THR A 143 -6.88 6.41 1.73
C THR A 143 -6.82 4.97 1.20
N LYS A 144 -6.85 3.97 2.09
CA LYS A 144 -6.77 2.56 1.70
C LYS A 144 -8.06 2.06 1.05
N ALA A 145 -9.22 2.56 1.48
CA ALA A 145 -10.51 2.33 0.81
C ALA A 145 -10.55 2.98 -0.59
N ALA A 146 -10.02 4.20 -0.73
CA ALA A 146 -9.90 4.88 -2.02
C ALA A 146 -9.02 4.08 -2.99
N ILE A 147 -7.87 3.53 -2.53
CA ILE A 147 -7.00 2.66 -3.34
C ILE A 147 -7.75 1.42 -3.82
N GLU A 148 -8.59 0.79 -3.00
CA GLU A 148 -9.35 -0.39 -3.43
C GLU A 148 -10.39 -0.07 -4.50
N SER A 149 -11.16 0.99 -4.30
CA SER A 149 -12.12 1.45 -5.29
C SER A 149 -11.42 1.79 -6.62
N TYR A 150 -10.34 2.58 -6.56
CA TYR A 150 -9.51 2.92 -7.71
C TYR A 150 -8.98 1.66 -8.43
N THR A 151 -8.46 0.69 -7.69
CA THR A 151 -7.95 -0.58 -8.24
C THR A 151 -9.01 -1.35 -9.00
N CYS A 152 -10.21 -1.48 -8.43
CA CYS A 152 -11.31 -2.22 -9.04
C CYS A 152 -11.83 -1.54 -10.32
N CYS A 153 -11.94 -0.21 -10.32
CA CYS A 153 -12.34 0.55 -11.50
C CYS A 153 -11.29 0.43 -12.60
N LEU A 154 -10.03 0.73 -12.29
CA LEU A 154 -8.93 0.68 -13.24
C LEU A 154 -8.75 -0.72 -13.85
N ALA A 155 -8.92 -1.79 -13.07
CA ALA A 155 -8.82 -3.15 -13.57
C ALA A 155 -9.79 -3.44 -14.73
N ASN A 156 -10.98 -2.85 -14.71
CA ASN A 156 -11.94 -2.97 -15.81
C ASN A 156 -11.58 -2.11 -17.01
N GLU A 157 -11.07 -0.89 -16.78
CA GLU A 157 -10.67 0.03 -17.84
C GLU A 157 -9.52 -0.51 -18.69
N VAL A 158 -8.52 -1.14 -18.04
CA VAL A 158 -7.28 -1.54 -18.72
C VAL A 158 -7.24 -3.01 -19.15
N ARG A 159 -8.25 -3.81 -18.74
CA ARG A 159 -8.33 -5.24 -19.12
C ARG A 159 -8.25 -5.49 -20.62
N PRO A 160 -8.86 -4.70 -21.52
CA PRO A 160 -8.75 -4.91 -22.96
C PRO A 160 -7.31 -4.81 -23.51
N TYR A 161 -6.43 -4.19 -22.76
CA TYR A 161 -5.01 -4.00 -23.14
C TYR A 161 -4.07 -5.02 -22.49
N GLY A 162 -4.59 -6.15 -21.98
CA GLY A 162 -3.77 -7.15 -21.33
C GLY A 162 -3.12 -6.72 -20.01
N ILE A 163 -3.53 -5.58 -19.46
CA ILE A 163 -3.04 -5.08 -18.17
C ILE A 163 -3.94 -5.63 -17.07
N THR A 164 -3.33 -6.14 -16.03
CA THR A 164 -4.05 -6.62 -14.84
C THR A 164 -3.71 -5.78 -13.63
N VAL A 165 -4.75 -5.37 -12.89
CA VAL A 165 -4.62 -4.56 -11.68
C VAL A 165 -5.20 -5.33 -10.50
N THR A 166 -4.51 -5.34 -9.37
CA THR A 166 -4.95 -6.01 -8.16
C THR A 166 -4.56 -5.23 -6.92
N SER A 167 -5.37 -5.34 -5.87
CA SER A 167 -5.05 -4.82 -4.55
C SER A 167 -4.62 -5.94 -3.63
N VAL A 168 -3.66 -5.66 -2.74
CA VAL A 168 -3.33 -6.52 -1.61
C VAL A 168 -3.66 -5.81 -0.31
N GLN A 169 -4.28 -6.55 0.61
CA GLN A 169 -4.68 -6.09 1.94
C GLN A 169 -3.78 -6.77 2.99
N PRO A 170 -2.61 -6.21 3.34
CA PRO A 170 -1.90 -6.64 4.52
C PRO A 170 -2.75 -6.36 5.77
N GLY A 171 -2.69 -7.28 6.74
CA GLY A 171 -3.09 -7.00 8.12
C GLY A 171 -1.92 -6.40 8.90
N ASP A 172 -1.74 -6.84 10.15
CA ASP A 172 -0.63 -6.39 10.97
C ASP A 172 0.66 -7.01 10.49
N ILE A 173 1.62 -6.16 10.12
CA ILE A 173 2.94 -6.54 9.64
C ILE A 173 3.99 -5.86 10.50
N SER A 174 4.90 -6.64 11.07
CA SER A 174 6.02 -6.12 11.85
C SER A 174 7.03 -5.43 10.95
N THR A 175 7.02 -4.11 10.96
CA THR A 175 7.90 -3.24 10.16
C THR A 175 8.16 -1.92 10.90
N GLY A 176 9.08 -1.10 10.38
CA GLY A 176 9.28 0.27 10.85
C GLY A 176 8.08 1.22 10.57
N PHE A 177 7.01 0.77 9.92
CA PHE A 177 5.80 1.57 9.67
C PHE A 177 5.13 2.02 10.97
N THR A 178 5.10 1.16 12.00
CA THR A 178 4.54 1.44 13.31
C THR A 178 5.26 2.61 13.98
N ASP A 179 6.60 2.63 13.91
CA ASP A 179 7.42 3.67 14.51
C ASP A 179 7.37 4.97 13.70
N ALA A 180 7.26 4.87 12.38
CA ALA A 180 7.19 5.99 11.43
C ALA A 180 5.78 6.62 11.33
N ARG A 181 4.76 6.03 12.00
CA ARG A 181 3.40 6.59 12.04
C ARG A 181 3.42 7.95 12.71
N ASP A 182 2.77 8.93 12.09
CA ASP A 182 2.47 10.22 12.70
C ASP A 182 1.34 10.04 13.73
N LYS A 183 1.63 10.31 15.00
CA LYS A 183 0.74 10.04 16.13
C LYS A 183 0.40 11.35 16.84
N SER A 184 -0.87 11.69 16.87
CA SER A 184 -1.38 12.75 17.73
C SER A 184 -2.20 12.14 18.87
N TYR A 185 -1.92 12.62 20.06
CA TYR A 185 -2.68 12.35 21.28
C TYR A 185 -3.48 13.56 21.72
N ASP A 186 -3.58 14.59 20.89
CA ASP A 186 -4.35 15.77 21.16
C ASP A 186 -5.81 15.41 21.40
N GLY A 187 -6.38 15.91 22.49
CA GLY A 187 -7.74 15.61 22.93
C GLY A 187 -7.91 14.24 23.58
N ASP A 188 -6.83 13.52 23.95
CA ASP A 188 -6.96 12.21 24.61
C ASP A 188 -7.69 12.29 25.95
N ASP A 189 -7.53 13.40 26.68
CA ASP A 189 -8.28 13.72 27.90
C ASP A 189 -9.78 13.89 27.62
N VAL A 190 -10.14 14.62 26.56
CA VAL A 190 -11.52 14.82 26.11
C VAL A 190 -12.15 13.48 25.70
N TYR A 191 -11.38 12.60 25.08
CA TYR A 191 -11.82 11.25 24.69
C TYR A 191 -11.66 10.21 25.81
N GLY A 192 -11.34 10.62 27.04
CA GLY A 192 -11.21 9.73 28.20
C GLY A 192 -10.12 8.68 28.04
N GLY A 193 -8.99 9.02 27.42
CA GLY A 193 -7.85 8.14 27.19
C GLY A 193 -8.06 7.09 26.06
N ARG A 194 -9.10 7.25 25.24
CA ARG A 194 -9.44 6.28 24.18
C ARG A 194 -8.48 6.35 23.00
N ILE A 195 -7.91 7.51 22.70
CA ILE A 195 -6.95 7.68 21.60
C ILE A 195 -5.68 6.90 21.92
N SER A 196 -5.08 7.15 23.08
CA SER A 196 -3.84 6.49 23.50
C SER A 196 -4.00 4.98 23.62
N ARG A 197 -5.10 4.51 24.22
CA ARG A 197 -5.39 3.06 24.31
C ARG A 197 -5.53 2.41 22.93
N SER A 198 -6.24 3.05 22.00
CA SER A 198 -6.41 2.53 20.65
C SER A 198 -5.09 2.46 19.89
N VAL A 199 -4.29 3.54 19.94
CA VAL A 199 -2.98 3.58 19.29
C VAL A 199 -2.04 2.51 19.87
N ALA A 200 -1.97 2.39 21.20
CA ALA A 200 -1.16 1.37 21.86
C ALA A 200 -1.60 -0.06 21.49
N GLY A 201 -2.91 -0.30 21.38
CA GLY A 201 -3.47 -1.58 20.93
C GLY A 201 -3.02 -1.94 19.52
N MET A 202 -3.17 -1.01 18.58
CA MET A 202 -2.74 -1.18 17.20
C MET A 202 -1.23 -1.45 17.09
N GLU A 203 -0.41 -0.68 17.80
CA GLU A 203 1.05 -0.91 17.81
C GLU A 203 1.44 -2.28 18.33
N LYS A 204 0.78 -2.71 19.40
CA LYS A 204 0.99 -4.04 19.97
C LYS A 204 0.69 -5.15 18.97
N ASP A 205 -0.42 -5.02 18.22
CA ASP A 205 -0.83 -6.00 17.23
C ASP A 205 0.12 -5.99 16.01
N GLU A 206 0.51 -4.81 15.52
CA GLU A 206 1.47 -4.66 14.42
C GLU A 206 2.85 -5.24 14.77
N ARG A 207 3.38 -4.99 15.98
CA ARG A 207 4.68 -5.54 16.42
C ARG A 207 4.66 -7.07 16.53
N LYS A 208 3.50 -7.68 16.80
CA LYS A 208 3.28 -9.13 16.82
C LYS A 208 2.83 -9.69 15.49
N GLY A 209 2.65 -8.82 14.50
CA GLY A 209 2.16 -9.15 13.18
C GLY A 209 3.11 -10.05 12.38
N MET A 210 2.70 -10.39 11.18
CA MET A 210 3.48 -11.17 10.23
C MET A 210 4.79 -10.43 9.88
N SER A 211 5.88 -11.17 9.64
CA SER A 211 7.10 -10.55 9.16
C SER A 211 6.94 -9.94 7.77
N SER A 212 7.65 -8.84 7.50
CA SER A 212 7.67 -8.19 6.18
C SER A 212 8.11 -9.14 5.07
N ASP A 213 8.99 -10.10 5.37
CA ASP A 213 9.50 -11.05 4.38
C ASP A 213 8.42 -12.01 3.89
N VAL A 214 7.54 -12.45 4.78
CA VAL A 214 6.39 -13.29 4.39
C VAL A 214 5.42 -12.49 3.53
N ALA A 215 5.12 -11.25 3.93
CA ALA A 215 4.25 -10.37 3.16
C ALA A 215 4.87 -10.02 1.79
N GLY A 216 6.16 -9.70 1.74
CA GLY A 216 6.89 -9.39 0.50
C GLY A 216 6.91 -10.55 -0.48
N ARG A 217 7.21 -11.77 -0.02
CA ARG A 217 7.13 -12.97 -0.86
C ARG A 217 5.73 -13.19 -1.42
N TYR A 218 4.70 -13.00 -0.60
CA TYR A 218 3.31 -13.15 -1.04
C TYR A 218 2.94 -12.14 -2.13
N ILE A 219 3.38 -10.88 -1.99
CA ILE A 219 3.14 -9.83 -3.00
C ILE A 219 3.92 -10.13 -4.29
N ALA A 220 5.18 -10.54 -4.19
CA ALA A 220 5.98 -10.94 -5.34
C ALA A 220 5.36 -12.12 -6.10
N ASP A 221 4.82 -13.11 -5.38
CA ASP A 221 4.10 -14.24 -5.99
C ASP A 221 2.84 -13.76 -6.72
N ILE A 222 2.07 -12.83 -6.16
CA ILE A 222 0.89 -12.25 -6.83
C ILE A 222 1.32 -11.48 -8.08
N ALA A 223 2.39 -10.69 -8.00
CA ALA A 223 2.89 -9.92 -9.14
C ALA A 223 3.29 -10.79 -10.34
N LEU A 224 3.70 -12.03 -10.08
CA LEU A 224 4.16 -12.98 -11.10
C LEU A 224 3.11 -14.03 -11.52
N LYS A 225 1.93 -14.05 -10.89
CA LYS A 225 0.86 -15.00 -11.27
C LYS A 225 0.35 -14.75 -12.69
N LYS A 226 -0.04 -15.81 -13.39
CA LYS A 226 -0.71 -15.71 -14.71
C LYS A 226 -2.05 -14.94 -14.60
N SER A 227 -2.85 -15.27 -13.60
CA SER A 227 -4.14 -14.63 -13.34
C SER A 227 -4.23 -14.17 -11.89
N VAL A 228 -4.86 -13.04 -11.67
CA VAL A 228 -5.05 -12.44 -10.34
C VAL A 228 -6.52 -12.16 -10.08
N LYS A 229 -6.87 -12.23 -8.79
CA LYS A 229 -8.15 -11.73 -8.28
C LYS A 229 -8.04 -10.20 -8.11
N PRO A 230 -9.16 -9.48 -8.11
CA PRO A 230 -9.13 -8.03 -7.85
C PRO A 230 -8.52 -7.65 -6.50
N ILE A 231 -8.75 -8.46 -5.45
CA ILE A 231 -8.30 -8.19 -4.09
C ILE A 231 -7.76 -9.47 -3.45
N TYR A 232 -6.63 -9.34 -2.73
CA TYR A 232 -6.02 -10.38 -1.90
C TYR A 232 -5.80 -9.89 -0.48
N ALA A 233 -6.37 -10.53 0.53
CA ALA A 233 -5.95 -10.35 1.92
C ALA A 233 -4.75 -11.27 2.24
N ILE A 234 -3.75 -10.75 2.98
CA ILE A 234 -2.56 -11.49 3.38
C ILE A 234 -2.75 -12.05 4.80
N GLY A 235 -2.54 -13.35 4.96
CA GLY A 235 -2.76 -14.07 6.22
C GLY A 235 -4.15 -14.67 6.34
N LEU A 236 -4.26 -15.82 7.02
CA LEU A 236 -5.52 -16.57 7.12
C LEU A 236 -6.57 -15.80 7.93
N SER A 237 -6.18 -15.26 9.09
CA SER A 237 -7.06 -14.45 9.95
C SER A 237 -7.60 -13.22 9.21
N TYR A 238 -6.74 -12.52 8.46
CA TYR A 238 -7.13 -11.33 7.72
C TYR A 238 -7.98 -11.64 6.48
N LYS A 239 -7.82 -12.82 5.87
CA LYS A 239 -8.76 -13.32 4.85
C LYS A 239 -10.17 -13.51 5.43
N ALA A 240 -10.26 -14.09 6.62
CA ALA A 240 -11.53 -14.25 7.32
C ALA A 240 -12.13 -12.88 7.66
N ILE A 241 -11.36 -11.97 8.26
CA ILE A 241 -11.81 -10.61 8.60
C ILE A 241 -12.29 -9.87 7.34
N SER A 242 -11.50 -9.85 6.27
CA SER A 242 -11.89 -9.19 5.02
C SER A 242 -13.18 -9.76 4.43
N THR A 243 -13.38 -11.07 4.52
CA THR A 243 -14.61 -11.73 4.05
C THR A 243 -15.80 -11.37 4.94
N LEU A 244 -15.64 -11.45 6.24
CA LEU A 244 -16.69 -11.08 7.21
C LEU A 244 -17.11 -9.61 7.08
N CYS A 245 -16.14 -8.70 6.87
CA CYS A 245 -16.41 -7.29 6.64
C CYS A 245 -17.24 -7.02 5.38
N LYS A 246 -17.21 -7.91 4.39
CA LYS A 246 -18.04 -7.80 3.17
C LYS A 246 -19.44 -8.37 3.33
N VAL A 247 -19.60 -9.36 4.22
CA VAL A 247 -20.88 -10.07 4.41
C VAL A 247 -21.73 -9.42 5.49
N PHE A 248 -21.11 -8.96 6.58
CA PHE A 248 -21.88 -8.37 7.68
C PHE A 248 -22.40 -6.97 7.36
N PRO A 249 -23.63 -6.65 7.77
CA PRO A 249 -24.17 -5.30 7.71
C PRO A 249 -23.24 -4.30 8.39
N CYS A 250 -23.11 -3.10 7.81
CA CYS A 250 -22.18 -2.06 8.27
C CYS A 250 -22.32 -1.76 9.78
N ARG A 251 -23.56 -1.73 10.29
CA ARG A 251 -23.87 -1.47 11.72
C ARG A 251 -23.22 -2.51 12.65
N ILE A 252 -23.28 -3.80 12.29
CA ILE A 252 -22.70 -4.88 13.09
C ILE A 252 -21.18 -4.81 13.04
N ARG A 253 -20.62 -4.65 11.85
CA ARG A 253 -19.18 -4.50 11.62
C ARG A 253 -18.60 -3.36 12.44
N ASN A 254 -19.17 -2.15 12.34
CA ASN A 254 -18.69 -0.97 13.06
C ASN A 254 -18.78 -1.15 14.59
N ARG A 255 -19.81 -1.82 15.10
CA ARG A 255 -19.94 -2.10 16.53
C ARG A 255 -18.84 -3.04 17.02
N ILE A 256 -18.52 -4.08 16.25
CA ILE A 256 -17.46 -5.04 16.60
C ILE A 256 -16.10 -4.32 16.59
N ILE A 257 -15.77 -3.60 15.52
CA ILE A 257 -14.48 -2.91 15.38
C ILE A 257 -14.34 -1.80 16.44
N GLY A 258 -15.40 -1.01 16.69
CA GLY A 258 -15.42 -0.02 17.74
C GLY A 258 -15.20 -0.65 19.13
N GLY A 259 -15.78 -1.83 19.39
CA GLY A 259 -15.55 -2.57 20.63
C GLY A 259 -14.13 -3.12 20.81
N LEU A 260 -13.38 -3.30 19.73
CA LEU A 260 -11.98 -3.73 19.76
C LEU A 260 -11.01 -2.57 19.95
N TYR A 261 -11.20 -1.46 19.22
CA TYR A 261 -10.22 -0.38 19.11
C TYR A 261 -10.64 0.96 19.72
N ALA A 262 -11.88 1.13 20.15
CA ALA A 262 -12.37 2.41 20.70
C ALA A 262 -12.93 2.28 22.14
N LYS A 263 -12.34 1.39 22.95
CA LYS A 263 -12.69 1.20 24.37
C LYS A 263 -12.14 2.29 25.25
#